data_a6e1ae577877f4d37ae3c3412934cf20
#
_entry.id   a6e1ae577877f4d37ae3c3412934cf20
#
_cell.length_a   1.000
_cell.length_b   1.000
_cell.length_c   1.000
_cell.angle_alpha   90.00
_cell.angle_beta   90.00
_cell.angle_gamma   90.00
#
_symmetry.space_group_name_H-M   'P 1'
#
loop_
_entity.id
_entity.type
_entity.pdbx_description
1 polymer ?
#
loop_
_entity_poly.entity_id
_entity_poly.type
_entity_poly.pdbx_seq_one_letter_code
_entity_poly.pdbx_strand_id
1 'polypeptide(L)'
;MLTNHSQNDNDVGIPIRFLAAATLLVDSPDAIDFCRKLSKKTGRNVSLPTEAQWEYACRAGTTTTFSFGDDLPKLIEYGWYGGKNAGQKEDYAHRVGQLKPNAWGLYDMHGNVWEFCSDWYDKDYYGRSPSVDPENTTKTDKPTLRSGAFHSVPTVSRSAQRNSWTGPKTVRYNYGLRVIVAVGN
;
A
#
# COMPACT_ATOMS: atom_id res chain seq x y z
N MET A 1 -4.45 -6.36 -20.67
CA MET A 1 -5.71 -5.62 -20.90
C MET A 1 -5.98 -4.82 -19.63
N LEU A 2 -5.91 -3.50 -19.69
CA LEU A 2 -6.22 -2.60 -18.59
C LEU A 2 -7.73 -2.38 -18.62
N THR A 3 -8.46 -2.93 -17.65
CA THR A 3 -9.90 -2.70 -17.53
C THR A 3 -10.13 -1.31 -16.95
N ASN A 4 -10.74 -0.44 -17.76
CA ASN A 4 -11.26 0.84 -17.30
C ASN A 4 -12.47 0.60 -16.39
N HIS A 5 -12.35 0.95 -15.09
CA HIS A 5 -13.52 1.18 -14.26
C HIS A 5 -13.72 2.68 -14.16
N SER A 6 -14.84 3.14 -14.73
CA SER A 6 -15.33 4.51 -14.59
C SER A 6 -15.80 4.71 -13.14
N GLN A 7 -15.17 5.62 -12.42
CA GLN A 7 -15.67 6.13 -11.14
C GLN A 7 -16.59 7.32 -11.37
N ASN A 8 -17.64 7.42 -10.55
CA ASN A 8 -18.56 8.53 -10.47
C ASN A 8 -17.82 9.83 -10.08
N ASP A 9 -18.03 10.89 -10.86
CA ASP A 9 -17.33 12.18 -10.83
C ASP A 9 -17.75 13.13 -9.68
N ASN A 10 -18.18 12.62 -8.51
CA ASN A 10 -18.64 13.46 -7.40
C ASN A 10 -17.76 13.44 -6.15
N ASP A 11 -16.52 12.95 -6.23
CA ASP A 11 -15.60 13.00 -5.11
C ASP A 11 -14.57 14.12 -5.29
N VAL A 12 -14.65 15.10 -4.39
CA VAL A 12 -13.80 16.30 -4.38
C VAL A 12 -12.36 15.89 -4.07
N GLY A 13 -11.56 15.79 -5.10
CA GLY A 13 -10.19 16.19 -5.04
C GLY A 13 -9.11 15.27 -4.53
N ILE A 14 -8.78 14.16 -5.16
CA ILE A 14 -7.37 13.81 -5.34
C ILE A 14 -7.20 13.42 -6.81
N PRO A 15 -6.48 14.18 -7.62
CA PRO A 15 -6.26 13.86 -9.03
C PRO A 15 -5.20 12.76 -9.18
N ILE A 16 -5.39 11.64 -8.48
CA ILE A 16 -4.51 10.49 -8.54
C ILE A 16 -5.33 9.22 -8.77
N ARG A 17 -4.78 8.30 -9.56
CA ARG A 17 -5.31 6.95 -9.71
C ARG A 17 -4.34 5.96 -9.10
N PHE A 18 -4.85 5.08 -8.24
CA PHE A 18 -4.10 3.93 -7.76
C PHE A 18 -4.10 2.85 -8.85
N LEU A 19 -2.92 2.35 -9.18
CA LEU A 19 -2.76 1.13 -9.96
C LEU A 19 -2.56 -0.06 -9.02
N ALA A 20 -2.90 -1.25 -9.49
CA ALA A 20 -2.77 -2.47 -8.70
C ALA A 20 -1.37 -2.61 -8.11
N ALA A 21 -1.28 -3.15 -6.90
CA ALA A 21 -0.01 -3.52 -6.29
C ALA A 21 0.74 -4.50 -7.19
N ALA A 22 2.03 -4.28 -7.35
CA ALA A 22 2.90 -5.29 -7.94
C ALA A 22 3.63 -6.00 -6.79
N THR A 23 3.53 -7.33 -6.76
CA THR A 23 4.39 -8.15 -5.92
C THR A 23 5.77 -8.20 -6.59
N LEU A 24 6.57 -7.18 -6.35
CA LEU A 24 7.96 -7.12 -6.80
C LEU A 24 8.84 -7.25 -5.56
N LEU A 25 9.79 -8.15 -5.61
CA LEU A 25 10.82 -8.29 -4.57
C LEU A 25 11.82 -7.13 -4.73
N VAL A 26 11.46 -5.95 -4.22
CA VAL A 26 12.18 -4.69 -4.42
C VAL A 26 12.62 -4.09 -3.09
N ASP A 27 13.67 -3.28 -3.13
CA ASP A 27 13.97 -2.32 -2.06
C ASP A 27 13.44 -0.92 -2.43
N SER A 28 13.54 0.03 -1.50
CA SER A 28 13.04 1.38 -1.71
C SER A 28 13.68 2.10 -2.91
N PRO A 29 15.01 2.03 -3.15
CA PRO A 29 15.61 2.58 -4.37
C PRO A 29 15.09 1.95 -5.66
N ASP A 30 14.89 0.64 -5.70
CA ASP A 30 14.36 -0.07 -6.87
C ASP A 30 12.90 0.36 -7.14
N ALA A 31 12.09 0.55 -6.09
CA ALA A 31 10.71 1.01 -6.21
C ALA A 31 10.63 2.42 -6.82
N ILE A 32 11.50 3.32 -6.38
CA ILE A 32 11.59 4.69 -6.92
C ILE A 32 12.06 4.65 -8.38
N ASP A 33 13.08 3.84 -8.70
CA ASP A 33 13.59 3.71 -10.06
C ASP A 33 12.54 3.11 -11.01
N PHE A 34 11.76 2.15 -10.54
CA PHE A 34 10.60 1.61 -11.27
C PHE A 34 9.61 2.72 -11.61
N CYS A 35 9.19 3.55 -10.65
CA CYS A 35 8.28 4.67 -10.90
C CYS A 35 8.84 5.64 -11.95
N ARG A 36 10.13 5.99 -11.84
CA ARG A 36 10.82 6.86 -12.80
C ARG A 36 10.83 6.28 -14.21
N LYS A 37 11.16 4.99 -14.36
CA LYS A 37 11.17 4.29 -15.66
C LYS A 37 9.76 4.20 -16.25
N LEU A 38 8.75 3.92 -15.42
CA LEU A 38 7.37 3.84 -15.86
C LEU A 38 6.84 5.22 -16.29
N SER A 39 7.18 6.28 -15.56
CA SER A 39 6.86 7.66 -15.95
C SER A 39 7.42 7.99 -17.33
N LYS A 40 8.72 7.70 -17.55
CA LYS A 40 9.36 7.91 -18.85
C LYS A 40 8.71 7.11 -19.99
N LYS A 41 8.33 5.87 -19.71
CA LYS A 41 7.71 4.97 -20.70
C LYS A 41 6.29 5.40 -21.09
N THR A 42 5.53 5.93 -20.14
CA THR A 42 4.09 6.22 -20.32
C THR A 42 3.80 7.69 -20.60
N GLY A 43 4.77 8.59 -20.37
CA GLY A 43 4.55 10.04 -20.41
C GLY A 43 3.69 10.57 -19.26
N ARG A 44 3.39 9.74 -18.24
CA ARG A 44 2.57 10.08 -17.09
C ARG A 44 3.44 10.30 -15.87
N ASN A 45 2.99 11.11 -14.92
CA ASN A 45 3.64 11.23 -13.62
C ASN A 45 3.25 10.04 -12.73
N VAL A 46 4.18 9.09 -12.56
CA VAL A 46 4.01 7.88 -11.75
C VAL A 46 4.92 7.97 -10.54
N SER A 47 4.38 7.74 -9.35
CA SER A 47 5.15 7.76 -8.10
C SER A 47 4.67 6.70 -7.11
N LEU A 48 5.40 6.52 -6.02
CA LEU A 48 4.86 5.86 -4.83
C LEU A 48 3.81 6.78 -4.21
N PRO A 49 2.78 6.25 -3.54
CA PRO A 49 1.87 7.05 -2.73
C PRO A 49 2.61 7.63 -1.52
N THR A 50 2.17 8.78 -1.02
CA THR A 50 2.52 9.16 0.35
C THR A 50 1.86 8.18 1.33
N GLU A 51 2.37 8.11 2.55
CA GLU A 51 1.78 7.27 3.59
C GLU A 51 0.32 7.62 3.84
N ALA A 52 -0.02 8.91 3.86
CA ALA A 52 -1.37 9.39 4.03
C ALA A 52 -2.29 9.01 2.85
N GLN A 53 -1.82 9.14 1.62
CA GLN A 53 -2.55 8.70 0.43
C GLN A 53 -2.79 7.19 0.45
N TRP A 54 -1.79 6.41 0.87
CA TRP A 54 -1.93 4.96 1.00
C TRP A 54 -3.03 4.60 2.00
N GLU A 55 -3.02 5.20 3.21
CA GLU A 55 -4.02 4.94 4.25
C GLU A 55 -5.43 5.37 3.80
N TYR A 56 -5.55 6.53 3.18
CA TYR A 56 -6.81 7.02 2.61
C TYR A 56 -7.40 6.03 1.61
N ALA A 57 -6.56 5.56 0.68
CA ALA A 57 -6.95 4.56 -0.31
C ALA A 57 -7.29 3.20 0.32
N CYS A 58 -6.54 2.77 1.32
CA CYS A 58 -6.80 1.54 2.06
C CYS A 58 -8.17 1.59 2.74
N ARG A 59 -8.49 2.69 3.41
CA ARG A 59 -9.76 2.88 4.12
C ARG A 59 -10.96 2.94 3.19
N ALA A 60 -10.82 3.48 2.00
CA ALA A 60 -11.91 3.61 1.02
C ALA A 60 -13.20 4.19 1.64
N GLY A 61 -13.05 5.27 2.45
CA GLY A 61 -14.15 5.97 3.12
C GLY A 61 -14.51 5.43 4.50
N THR A 62 -13.89 4.35 5.01
CA THR A 62 -14.18 3.81 6.35
C THR A 62 -13.26 4.41 7.42
N THR A 63 -13.74 4.36 8.68
CA THR A 63 -12.96 4.69 9.89
C THR A 63 -12.63 3.47 10.75
N THR A 64 -13.05 2.30 10.30
CA THR A 64 -12.91 1.01 11.00
C THR A 64 -11.47 0.49 10.97
N THR A 65 -11.21 -0.59 11.69
CA THR A 65 -9.89 -1.26 11.76
C THR A 65 -9.38 -1.69 10.39
N PHE A 66 -10.27 -2.24 9.57
CA PHE A 66 -10.01 -2.64 8.18
C PHE A 66 -11.00 -1.93 7.25
N SER A 67 -10.76 -1.93 5.97
CA SER A 67 -11.66 -1.34 4.97
C SER A 67 -13.04 -2.00 4.87
N PHE A 68 -13.20 -3.18 5.45
CA PHE A 68 -14.43 -3.98 5.48
C PHE A 68 -15.10 -4.01 6.86
N GLY A 69 -14.61 -3.26 7.84
CA GLY A 69 -15.14 -3.21 9.21
C GLY A 69 -14.13 -3.66 10.27
N ASP A 70 -14.65 -4.11 11.43
CA ASP A 70 -13.84 -4.50 12.59
C ASP A 70 -13.79 -6.03 12.80
N ASP A 71 -14.41 -6.79 11.93
CA ASP A 71 -14.53 -8.24 12.01
C ASP A 71 -13.23 -8.93 11.57
N LEU A 72 -12.34 -9.21 12.51
CA LEU A 72 -11.04 -9.84 12.23
C LEU A 72 -11.14 -11.17 11.46
N PRO A 73 -12.06 -12.11 11.76
CA PRO A 73 -12.26 -13.31 10.95
C PRO A 73 -12.44 -13.09 9.46
N LYS A 74 -13.02 -11.98 9.03
CA LYS A 74 -13.20 -11.64 7.62
C LYS A 74 -11.90 -11.27 6.91
N LEU A 75 -10.81 -10.99 7.64
CA LEU A 75 -9.55 -10.59 7.03
C LEU A 75 -9.06 -11.61 5.97
N ILE A 76 -9.33 -12.89 6.17
CA ILE A 76 -8.95 -13.95 5.22
C ILE A 76 -9.58 -13.79 3.82
N GLU A 77 -10.69 -13.03 3.72
CA GLU A 77 -11.36 -12.75 2.44
C GLU A 77 -10.71 -11.58 1.68
N TYR A 78 -9.94 -10.73 2.37
CA TYR A 78 -9.42 -9.45 1.86
C TYR A 78 -7.90 -9.35 1.84
N GLY A 79 -7.18 -10.20 2.57
CA GLY A 79 -5.73 -10.11 2.70
C GLY A 79 -5.05 -11.45 2.94
N TRP A 80 -3.85 -11.59 2.41
CA TRP A 80 -2.94 -12.69 2.69
C TRP A 80 -2.11 -12.35 3.92
N TYR A 81 -2.26 -13.12 5.01
CA TYR A 81 -1.59 -12.87 6.29
C TYR A 81 -1.36 -14.16 7.07
N GLY A 82 -0.50 -14.11 8.09
CA GLY A 82 -0.32 -15.20 9.06
C GLY A 82 0.35 -16.45 8.50
N GLY A 83 0.52 -16.57 7.20
CA GLY A 83 1.09 -17.73 6.54
C GLY A 83 0.45 -19.03 7.03
N LYS A 84 1.25 -20.05 7.27
CA LYS A 84 0.79 -21.37 7.77
C LYS A 84 0.06 -21.28 9.12
N ASN A 85 0.35 -20.28 9.95
CA ASN A 85 -0.23 -20.11 11.29
C ASN A 85 -1.69 -19.60 11.24
N ALA A 86 -2.12 -18.97 10.13
CA ALA A 86 -3.50 -18.52 9.95
C ALA A 86 -4.35 -19.50 9.12
N GLY A 87 -3.86 -20.72 8.92
CA GLY A 87 -4.55 -21.71 8.09
C GLY A 87 -4.41 -21.46 6.58
N GLN A 88 -3.64 -20.49 6.18
CA GLN A 88 -3.21 -20.34 4.79
C GLN A 88 -2.11 -21.36 4.54
N LYS A 89 -2.29 -22.20 3.52
CA LYS A 89 -1.39 -23.33 3.24
C LYS A 89 0.00 -22.89 2.80
N GLU A 90 0.15 -21.63 2.40
CA GLU A 90 1.28 -21.12 1.64
C GLU A 90 1.89 -19.93 2.36
N ASP A 91 3.22 -19.91 2.44
CA ASP A 91 4.01 -18.89 3.12
C ASP A 91 4.90 -18.17 2.08
N TYR A 92 4.25 -17.54 1.10
CA TYR A 92 4.88 -16.75 0.06
C TYR A 92 3.93 -15.66 -0.45
N ALA A 93 4.47 -14.69 -1.16
CA ALA A 93 3.69 -13.62 -1.79
C ALA A 93 2.83 -14.17 -2.93
N HIS A 94 1.55 -13.86 -2.92
CA HIS A 94 0.58 -14.35 -3.88
C HIS A 94 0.45 -13.39 -5.08
N ARG A 95 -0.09 -13.93 -6.18
CA ARG A 95 -0.49 -13.09 -7.31
C ARG A 95 -1.52 -12.06 -6.84
N VAL A 96 -1.35 -10.82 -7.27
CA VAL A 96 -2.25 -9.73 -6.89
C VAL A 96 -3.69 -9.94 -7.38
N GLY A 97 -4.67 -9.42 -6.61
CA GLY A 97 -6.06 -9.36 -7.04
C GLY A 97 -6.83 -10.68 -6.94
N GLN A 98 -6.41 -11.61 -6.09
CA GLN A 98 -7.08 -12.91 -5.93
C GLN A 98 -8.16 -12.92 -4.84
N LEU A 99 -8.08 -12.01 -3.88
CA LEU A 99 -9.06 -11.85 -2.80
C LEU A 99 -10.02 -10.70 -3.08
N LYS A 100 -10.88 -10.34 -2.12
CA LYS A 100 -11.84 -9.25 -2.28
C LYS A 100 -11.13 -7.88 -2.24
N PRO A 101 -11.55 -6.93 -3.10
CA PRO A 101 -11.07 -5.55 -3.02
C PRO A 101 -11.79 -4.77 -1.92
N ASN A 102 -11.25 -3.60 -1.56
CA ASN A 102 -11.99 -2.62 -0.77
C ASN A 102 -13.10 -1.94 -1.62
N ALA A 103 -13.86 -1.02 -1.00
CA ALA A 103 -14.98 -0.34 -1.67
C ALA A 103 -14.56 0.49 -2.90
N TRP A 104 -13.28 0.85 -3.01
CA TRP A 104 -12.74 1.57 -4.18
C TRP A 104 -12.09 0.64 -5.22
N GLY A 105 -12.29 -0.66 -5.11
CA GLY A 105 -11.76 -1.64 -6.07
C GLY A 105 -10.26 -1.92 -5.92
N LEU A 106 -9.64 -1.56 -4.78
CA LEU A 106 -8.23 -1.80 -4.52
C LEU A 106 -8.04 -3.12 -3.78
N TYR A 107 -7.23 -3.99 -4.37
CA TYR A 107 -6.89 -5.30 -3.85
C TYR A 107 -5.65 -5.27 -2.96
N ASP A 108 -5.51 -6.29 -2.11
CA ASP A 108 -4.31 -6.58 -1.31
C ASP A 108 -3.90 -5.45 -0.34
N MET A 109 -4.87 -4.61 0.09
CA MET A 109 -4.61 -3.49 1.01
C MET A 109 -4.35 -3.94 2.46
N HIS A 110 -4.59 -5.21 2.79
CA HIS A 110 -4.50 -5.77 4.14
C HIS A 110 -3.57 -6.98 4.25
N GLY A 111 -2.51 -7.01 3.42
CA GLY A 111 -1.54 -8.10 3.43
C GLY A 111 -0.86 -8.35 2.09
N ASN A 112 -0.42 -9.57 1.85
CA ASN A 112 0.37 -10.01 0.72
C ASN A 112 1.84 -9.58 0.84
N VAL A 113 2.16 -8.31 0.58
CA VAL A 113 3.50 -7.74 0.77
C VAL A 113 3.45 -6.38 1.44
N TRP A 114 4.49 -6.04 2.19
CA TRP A 114 4.69 -4.66 2.63
C TRP A 114 4.90 -3.74 1.44
N GLU A 115 4.22 -2.61 1.42
CA GLU A 115 4.27 -1.65 0.32
C GLU A 115 5.02 -0.39 0.73
N PHE A 116 6.03 -0.01 -0.07
CA PHE A 116 6.78 1.23 0.14
C PHE A 116 5.91 2.46 -0.15
N CYS A 117 6.02 3.45 0.73
CA CYS A 117 5.52 4.82 0.53
C CYS A 117 6.68 5.77 0.21
N SER A 118 6.36 6.97 -0.28
CA SER A 118 7.37 8.02 -0.53
C SER A 118 7.97 8.61 0.75
N ASP A 119 7.25 8.47 1.85
CA ASP A 119 7.63 9.01 3.17
C ASP A 119 8.81 8.26 3.80
N TRP A 120 9.57 9.01 4.59
CA TRP A 120 10.48 8.44 5.59
C TRP A 120 9.76 8.26 6.91
N TYR A 121 9.97 7.13 7.57
CA TYR A 121 9.26 6.78 8.79
C TYR A 121 9.71 7.63 9.97
N ASP A 122 8.73 8.22 10.66
CA ASP A 122 8.86 8.83 11.97
C ASP A 122 7.57 8.56 12.75
N LYS A 123 7.72 7.94 13.93
CA LYS A 123 6.56 7.54 14.76
C LYS A 123 5.70 8.73 15.19
N ASP A 124 6.31 9.89 15.38
CA ASP A 124 5.67 11.09 15.92
C ASP A 124 5.30 12.12 14.82
N TYR A 125 5.51 11.76 13.54
CA TYR A 125 5.31 12.69 12.42
C TYR A 125 3.92 13.30 12.40
N TYR A 126 2.86 12.52 12.53
CA TYR A 126 1.49 12.99 12.44
C TYR A 126 1.05 13.91 13.59
N GLY A 127 1.79 13.94 14.71
CA GLY A 127 1.56 14.90 15.79
C GLY A 127 1.97 16.34 15.44
N ARG A 128 2.73 16.53 14.35
CA ARG A 128 3.27 17.83 13.90
C ARG A 128 3.16 18.06 12.39
N SER A 129 2.55 17.13 11.66
CA SER A 129 2.40 17.24 10.21
C SER A 129 1.39 18.31 9.83
N PRO A 130 1.44 18.84 8.59
CA PRO A 130 0.33 19.60 8.05
C PRO A 130 -0.93 18.73 8.01
N SER A 131 -2.09 19.39 8.08
CA SER A 131 -3.40 18.70 8.02
C SER A 131 -3.82 18.35 6.60
N VAL A 132 -3.20 18.94 5.59
CA VAL A 132 -3.51 18.72 4.16
C VAL A 132 -2.27 18.09 3.52
N ASP A 133 -2.48 17.00 2.81
CA ASP A 133 -1.48 16.26 2.03
C ASP A 133 -0.14 16.03 2.78
N PRO A 134 -0.18 15.48 4.02
CA PRO A 134 1.05 15.27 4.79
C PRO A 134 1.98 14.28 4.09
N GLU A 135 3.26 14.65 3.99
CA GLU A 135 4.33 13.80 3.49
C GLU A 135 5.62 14.07 4.29
N ASN A 136 6.22 13.05 4.88
CA ASN A 136 7.49 13.19 5.58
C ASN A 136 8.67 13.01 4.61
N THR A 137 9.18 14.12 4.11
CA THR A 137 10.33 14.14 3.20
C THR A 137 11.69 14.17 3.91
N THR A 138 11.71 14.22 5.26
CA THR A 138 12.95 14.20 6.04
C THR A 138 13.63 12.86 5.95
N LYS A 139 14.66 12.77 5.11
CA LYS A 139 15.37 11.54 4.79
C LYS A 139 16.01 10.89 6.02
N THR A 140 15.74 9.61 6.20
CA THR A 140 16.37 8.73 7.20
C THR A 140 16.84 7.44 6.54
N ASP A 141 17.23 6.44 7.33
CA ASP A 141 17.48 5.07 6.89
C ASP A 141 16.23 4.17 6.94
N LYS A 142 15.07 4.74 7.27
CA LYS A 142 13.82 4.02 7.52
C LYS A 142 12.71 4.42 6.54
N PRO A 143 12.65 3.81 5.34
CA PRO A 143 11.50 3.98 4.46
C PRO A 143 10.22 3.53 5.14
N THR A 144 9.11 4.25 4.90
CA THR A 144 7.79 3.87 5.43
C THR A 144 7.19 2.71 4.66
N LEU A 145 6.57 1.79 5.40
CA LEU A 145 5.92 0.58 4.91
C LEU A 145 4.47 0.49 5.41
N ARG A 146 3.58 0.01 4.54
CA ARG A 146 2.16 -0.19 4.81
C ARG A 146 1.69 -1.57 4.32
N SER A 147 0.43 -1.96 4.58
CA SER A 147 -0.24 -3.22 4.21
C SER A 147 -0.08 -4.37 5.21
N GLY A 148 1.12 -4.71 5.62
CA GLY A 148 1.46 -6.02 6.16
C GLY A 148 1.91 -6.99 5.05
N ALA A 149 2.29 -8.21 5.41
CA ALA A 149 2.73 -9.21 4.46
C ALA A 149 2.07 -10.58 4.73
N PHE A 150 2.16 -11.49 3.78
CA PHE A 150 1.54 -12.83 3.83
C PHE A 150 1.85 -13.63 5.11
N HIS A 151 2.97 -13.39 5.76
CA HIS A 151 3.37 -14.06 7.03
C HIS A 151 3.13 -13.20 8.28
N SER A 152 2.64 -11.98 8.12
CA SER A 152 2.43 -11.06 9.24
C SER A 152 1.25 -11.47 10.10
N VAL A 153 1.33 -11.20 11.41
CA VAL A 153 0.18 -11.38 12.29
C VAL A 153 -0.97 -10.44 11.89
N PRO A 154 -2.25 -10.84 12.08
CA PRO A 154 -3.41 -10.09 11.60
C PRO A 154 -3.44 -8.61 12.03
N THR A 155 -2.96 -8.33 13.24
CA THR A 155 -2.99 -6.99 13.82
C THR A 155 -2.13 -5.96 13.07
N VAL A 156 -1.15 -6.41 12.29
CA VAL A 156 -0.32 -5.50 11.46
C VAL A 156 -0.90 -5.26 10.07
N SER A 157 -2.01 -5.90 9.71
CA SER A 157 -2.73 -5.68 8.46
C SER A 157 -3.85 -4.61 8.57
N ARG A 158 -3.95 -3.91 9.71
CA ARG A 158 -4.94 -2.83 9.91
C ARG A 158 -4.66 -1.63 9.00
N SER A 159 -5.72 -0.91 8.62
CA SER A 159 -5.60 0.30 7.78
C SER A 159 -4.62 1.33 8.35
N ALA A 160 -4.65 1.56 9.68
CA ALA A 160 -3.78 2.53 10.36
C ALA A 160 -2.40 1.98 10.74
N GLN A 161 -2.09 0.72 10.44
CA GLN A 161 -0.80 0.15 10.82
C GLN A 161 0.35 0.78 10.04
N ARG A 162 1.29 1.32 10.77
CA ARG A 162 2.53 1.92 10.25
C ARG A 162 3.71 1.01 10.54
N ASN A 163 4.65 0.94 9.61
CA ASN A 163 5.89 0.22 9.80
C ASN A 163 7.04 0.91 9.06
N SER A 164 8.25 0.49 9.36
CA SER A 164 9.46 0.91 8.65
C SER A 164 10.34 -0.28 8.35
N TRP A 165 11.06 -0.20 7.27
CA TRP A 165 12.08 -1.19 6.99
C TRP A 165 13.34 -0.92 7.83
N THR A 166 13.83 -1.95 8.52
CA THR A 166 15.04 -1.86 9.38
C THR A 166 15.98 -3.05 9.18
N GLY A 167 15.67 -3.92 8.23
CA GLY A 167 16.41 -5.16 8.02
C GLY A 167 17.55 -5.07 7.01
N PRO A 168 18.39 -6.11 6.90
CA PRO A 168 19.45 -6.18 5.91
C PRO A 168 18.86 -6.21 4.49
N LYS A 169 19.51 -5.54 3.54
CA LYS A 169 19.09 -5.41 2.13
C LYS A 169 18.90 -6.74 1.37
N THR A 170 19.27 -7.84 2.00
CA THR A 170 19.23 -9.19 1.41
C THR A 170 17.91 -9.93 1.58
N VAL A 171 17.00 -9.45 2.45
CA VAL A 171 15.71 -10.11 2.70
C VAL A 171 14.59 -9.30 2.08
N ARG A 172 14.20 -9.66 0.85
CA ARG A 172 13.27 -8.87 0.04
C ARG A 172 11.98 -9.63 -0.33
N TYR A 173 11.78 -10.83 0.17
CA TYR A 173 10.71 -11.73 -0.27
C TYR A 173 9.28 -11.28 0.12
N ASN A 174 9.15 -10.24 0.94
CA ASN A 174 7.87 -9.75 1.45
C ASN A 174 7.66 -8.24 1.28
N TYR A 175 8.47 -7.59 0.42
CA TYR A 175 8.34 -6.17 0.10
C TYR A 175 7.96 -5.97 -1.36
N GLY A 176 7.11 -5.00 -1.60
CA GLY A 176 6.63 -4.63 -2.93
C GLY A 176 6.30 -3.14 -3.01
N LEU A 177 5.59 -2.79 -4.03
CA LEU A 177 5.18 -1.41 -4.25
C LEU A 177 3.77 -1.34 -4.85
N ARG A 178 3.11 -0.24 -4.56
CA ARG A 178 1.91 0.25 -5.24
C ARG A 178 2.25 1.59 -5.85
N VAL A 179 1.78 1.87 -7.05
CA VAL A 179 2.01 3.16 -7.69
C VAL A 179 0.72 3.97 -7.78
N ILE A 180 0.90 5.27 -7.75
CA ILE A 180 -0.13 6.24 -8.12
C ILE A 180 0.24 6.92 -9.43
N VAL A 181 -0.77 7.36 -10.16
CA VAL A 181 -0.63 8.16 -11.37
C VAL A 181 -1.38 9.45 -11.16
N ALA A 182 -0.69 10.57 -11.29
CA ALA A 182 -1.36 11.87 -11.29
C ALA A 182 -2.32 11.94 -12.50
N VAL A 183 -3.58 12.29 -12.25
CA VAL A 183 -4.53 12.58 -13.30
C VAL A 183 -4.31 14.05 -13.66
N GLY A 184 -3.81 14.31 -14.87
CA GLY A 184 -3.69 15.68 -15.38
C GLY A 184 -5.07 16.35 -15.44
N ASN A 185 -5.09 17.62 -15.09
CA ASN A 185 -6.25 18.48 -15.32
C ASN A 185 -6.55 18.57 -16.81
#